data_6e307a32b1bd9526e276bdec9bd774b9
#
_entry.id   6e307a32b1bd9526e276bdec9bd774b9
#
_cell.length_a   1.000
_cell.length_b   1.000
_cell.length_c   1.000
_cell.angle_alpha   90.00
_cell.angle_beta   90.00
_cell.angle_gamma   90.00
#
_symmetry.space_group_name_H-M   'P 1'
#
loop_
_entity.id
_entity.type
_entity.pdbx_description
1 polymer ?
#
loop_
_entity_poly.entity_id
_entity_poly.type
_entity_poly.pdbx_seq_one_letter_code
_entity_poly.pdbx_strand_id
1 'polypeptide(L)'
;MEIRFHGVFADQAVSIEIARLPLVVLKTVLLLIVIAIAVVSRAAQADELHLIVNGKAIHLDQKPGTHYNESNWGAGFQYDFEKSKSNWVPFIAASGFSDSNKNSSYYAGGGWLKRFDSFLSDASLHADAGVVVFAMWRQEFNRGKPFAGVLPAFSVGGERVSVNVTYIPRVDPKMVPILFFQLKLKLSDF
;
A
#
# COMPACT_ATOMS: atom_id res chain seq x y z
N MET A 1 -44.21 -19.90 4.08
CA MET A 1 -44.89 -18.78 3.39
C MET A 1 -43.81 -18.16 2.48
N GLU A 2 -43.79 -18.64 1.25
CA GLU A 2 -42.79 -18.21 0.23
C GLU A 2 -43.42 -17.09 -0.59
N ILE A 3 -42.82 -15.91 -0.58
CA ILE A 3 -43.22 -14.81 -1.45
C ILE A 3 -42.25 -14.81 -2.62
N ARG A 4 -42.70 -15.30 -3.79
CA ARG A 4 -41.95 -15.21 -5.06
C ARG A 4 -42.25 -13.86 -5.71
N PHE A 5 -41.26 -12.97 -5.82
CA PHE A 5 -41.31 -11.85 -6.74
C PHE A 5 -40.74 -12.28 -8.09
N HIS A 6 -41.59 -12.31 -9.11
CA HIS A 6 -41.15 -12.40 -10.50
C HIS A 6 -40.85 -11.00 -11.00
N GLY A 7 -39.57 -10.70 -11.14
CA GLY A 7 -39.04 -9.54 -11.85
C GLY A 7 -38.05 -10.00 -12.90
N VAL A 8 -38.38 -9.76 -14.15
CA VAL A 8 -37.58 -10.10 -15.34
C VAL A 8 -36.37 -9.21 -15.38
N PHE A 9 -35.23 -9.69 -14.87
CA PHE A 9 -33.86 -9.38 -15.36
C PHE A 9 -33.01 -10.62 -15.12
N ALA A 10 -32.48 -11.13 -16.21
CA ALA A 10 -31.68 -12.35 -16.26
C ALA A 10 -30.44 -12.25 -15.38
N ASP A 11 -30.36 -13.16 -14.44
CA ASP A 11 -29.32 -14.17 -14.24
C ASP A 11 -27.88 -13.66 -14.21
N GLN A 12 -27.45 -13.17 -13.04
CA GLN A 12 -26.16 -13.46 -12.42
C GLN A 12 -26.31 -13.32 -10.90
N ALA A 13 -26.74 -14.40 -10.28
CA ALA A 13 -26.57 -14.56 -8.84
C ALA A 13 -25.06 -14.67 -8.58
N VAL A 14 -24.45 -13.55 -8.17
CA VAL A 14 -23.11 -13.55 -7.59
C VAL A 14 -23.22 -14.23 -6.25
N SER A 15 -22.98 -15.55 -6.23
CA SER A 15 -22.74 -16.26 -4.99
C SER A 15 -21.41 -15.77 -4.42
N ILE A 16 -21.47 -14.86 -3.44
CA ILE A 16 -20.31 -14.56 -2.62
C ILE A 16 -20.09 -15.83 -1.75
N GLU A 17 -19.31 -16.74 -2.27
CA GLU A 17 -18.76 -17.84 -1.50
C GLU A 17 -17.77 -17.21 -0.50
N ILE A 18 -18.24 -16.92 0.70
CA ILE A 18 -17.36 -16.58 1.81
C ILE A 18 -16.57 -17.85 2.08
N ALA A 19 -15.41 -17.96 1.43
CA ALA A 19 -14.46 -19.03 1.68
C ALA A 19 -14.26 -19.08 3.21
N ARG A 20 -14.64 -20.21 3.82
CA ARG A 20 -14.42 -20.44 5.26
C ARG A 20 -12.91 -20.46 5.46
N LEU A 21 -12.35 -19.28 5.80
CA LEU A 21 -10.97 -19.18 6.22
C LEU A 21 -10.75 -20.19 7.36
N PRO A 22 -9.74 -21.06 7.28
CA PRO A 22 -9.47 -21.99 8.35
C PRO A 22 -9.32 -21.20 9.65
N LEU A 23 -9.91 -21.70 10.74
CA LEU A 23 -9.96 -21.02 12.05
C LEU A 23 -8.60 -20.53 12.52
N VAL A 24 -7.53 -21.22 12.12
CA VAL A 24 -6.14 -20.85 12.38
C VAL A 24 -5.78 -19.52 11.68
N VAL A 25 -6.16 -19.33 10.41
CA VAL A 25 -5.90 -18.09 9.68
C VAL A 25 -6.67 -16.94 10.29
N LEU A 26 -7.94 -17.16 10.65
CA LEU A 26 -8.75 -16.13 11.31
C LEU A 26 -8.15 -15.72 12.67
N LYS A 27 -7.69 -16.68 13.48
CA LYS A 27 -7.02 -16.41 14.76
C LYS A 27 -5.70 -15.67 14.57
N THR A 28 -4.90 -16.03 13.56
CA THR A 28 -3.63 -15.36 13.26
C THR A 28 -3.87 -13.92 12.81
N VAL A 29 -4.85 -13.69 11.93
CA VAL A 29 -5.23 -12.34 11.49
C VAL A 29 -5.74 -11.51 12.66
N LEU A 30 -6.60 -12.08 13.53
CA LEU A 30 -7.10 -11.40 14.72
C LEU A 30 -5.96 -11.06 15.69
N LEU A 31 -5.04 -11.99 15.91
CA LEU A 31 -3.86 -11.77 16.75
C LEU A 31 -2.97 -10.63 16.18
N LEU A 32 -2.74 -10.62 14.87
CA LEU A 32 -1.98 -9.55 14.20
C LEU A 32 -2.68 -8.19 14.33
N ILE A 33 -4.01 -8.16 14.21
CA ILE A 33 -4.81 -6.95 14.41
C ILE A 33 -4.71 -6.49 15.87
N VAL A 34 -4.80 -7.40 16.85
CA VAL A 34 -4.68 -7.07 18.28
C VAL A 34 -3.28 -6.57 18.60
N ILE A 35 -2.23 -7.19 18.05
CA ILE A 35 -0.85 -6.73 18.20
C ILE A 35 -0.68 -5.34 17.56
N ALA A 36 -1.22 -5.11 16.36
CA ALA A 36 -1.19 -3.81 15.72
C ALA A 36 -1.91 -2.74 16.55
N ILE A 37 -3.11 -3.04 17.09
CA ILE A 37 -3.84 -2.14 17.98
C ILE A 37 -3.05 -1.89 19.27
N ALA A 38 -2.45 -2.91 19.87
CA ALA A 38 -1.67 -2.77 21.10
C ALA A 38 -0.37 -1.97 20.89
N VAL A 39 0.24 -2.04 19.71
CA VAL A 39 1.38 -1.20 19.33
C VAL A 39 0.96 0.26 19.16
N VAL A 40 -0.19 0.50 18.50
CA VAL A 40 -0.74 1.84 18.30
C VAL A 40 -1.13 2.51 19.62
N SER A 41 -1.64 1.74 20.61
CA SER A 41 -2.08 2.29 21.90
C SER A 41 -0.96 2.81 22.81
N ARG A 42 0.30 2.56 22.48
CA ARG A 42 1.47 3.03 23.28
C ARG A 42 2.17 4.26 22.73
N ALA A 43 1.77 4.72 21.54
CA ALA A 43 2.41 5.82 20.83
C ALA A 43 1.51 7.07 20.89
N ALA A 44 1.39 7.67 22.06
CA ALA A 44 0.59 8.88 22.25
C ALA A 44 1.44 10.16 22.23
N GLN A 45 2.31 10.34 21.22
CA GLN A 45 2.96 11.62 20.97
C GLN A 45 3.45 11.71 19.52
N ALA A 46 2.83 12.59 18.74
CA ALA A 46 3.22 13.00 17.36
C ALA A 46 3.12 11.91 16.26
N ASP A 47 2.19 10.99 16.38
CA ASP A 47 1.84 10.05 15.31
C ASP A 47 1.00 10.74 14.24
N GLU A 48 1.18 10.38 12.98
CA GLU A 48 0.52 11.02 11.85
C GLU A 48 -0.27 10.03 11.02
N LEU A 49 -1.55 10.33 10.76
CA LEU A 49 -2.37 9.59 9.81
C LEU A 49 -2.39 10.29 8.46
N HIS A 50 -2.11 9.53 7.41
CA HIS A 50 -2.09 10.00 6.03
C HIS A 50 -3.05 9.23 5.15
N LEU A 51 -3.71 9.94 4.22
CA LEU A 51 -4.34 9.35 3.05
C LEU A 51 -3.26 9.10 1.99
N ILE A 52 -3.24 7.90 1.44
CA ILE A 52 -2.43 7.55 0.28
C ILE A 52 -3.31 7.54 -0.96
N VAL A 53 -2.92 8.30 -1.98
CA VAL A 53 -3.53 8.23 -3.30
C VAL A 53 -2.52 7.62 -4.25
N ASN A 54 -2.81 6.43 -4.75
CA ASN A 54 -1.98 5.76 -5.75
C ASN A 54 -2.15 6.47 -7.09
N GLY A 55 -1.09 6.58 -7.85
CA GLY A 55 -1.08 7.35 -9.08
C GLY A 55 -0.38 6.63 -10.22
N LYS A 56 0.82 7.06 -10.53
CA LYS A 56 1.60 6.63 -11.69
C LYS A 56 2.51 5.44 -11.37
N ALA A 57 2.59 4.48 -12.31
CA ALA A 57 3.65 3.47 -12.33
C ALA A 57 4.44 3.64 -13.64
N ILE A 58 5.70 4.01 -13.56
CA ILE A 58 6.56 4.16 -14.74
C ILE A 58 7.36 2.87 -14.93
N HIS A 59 7.16 2.21 -16.06
CA HIS A 59 7.91 1.01 -16.45
C HIS A 59 9.19 1.43 -17.17
N LEU A 60 10.36 1.15 -16.57
CA LEU A 60 11.64 1.72 -17.00
C LEU A 60 12.28 1.03 -18.21
N ASP A 61 11.88 -0.18 -18.54
CA ASP A 61 12.50 -0.99 -19.60
C ASP A 61 11.40 -1.78 -20.33
N GLN A 62 10.54 -1.03 -21.02
CA GLN A 62 9.44 -1.64 -21.79
C GLN A 62 9.94 -2.17 -23.12
N LYS A 63 9.53 -3.41 -23.45
CA LYS A 63 9.76 -3.95 -24.79
C LYS A 63 8.90 -3.23 -25.82
N PRO A 64 9.38 -2.98 -27.04
CA PRO A 64 8.57 -2.41 -28.10
C PRO A 64 7.27 -3.24 -28.30
N GLY A 65 6.13 -2.54 -28.38
CA GLY A 65 4.81 -3.16 -28.57
C GLY A 65 4.13 -3.64 -27.27
N THR A 66 4.76 -3.51 -26.11
CA THR A 66 4.12 -3.79 -24.81
C THR A 66 3.50 -2.52 -24.24
N HIS A 67 2.22 -2.58 -23.87
CA HIS A 67 1.50 -1.46 -23.25
C HIS A 67 1.01 -1.86 -21.86
N TYR A 68 1.56 -1.23 -20.84
CA TYR A 68 1.13 -1.38 -19.46
C TYR A 68 0.18 -0.24 -19.06
N ASN A 69 -0.78 -0.54 -18.18
CA ASN A 69 -1.51 0.52 -17.51
C ASN A 69 -0.55 1.21 -16.53
N GLU A 70 -0.21 2.47 -16.81
CA GLU A 70 0.61 3.28 -15.93
C GLU A 70 -0.20 4.17 -14.98
N SER A 71 -1.52 4.22 -15.16
CA SER A 71 -2.43 4.96 -14.30
C SER A 71 -3.03 4.01 -13.24
N ASN A 72 -2.27 3.81 -12.15
CA ASN A 72 -2.58 2.83 -11.11
C ASN A 72 -3.42 3.46 -9.98
N TRP A 73 -4.54 4.07 -10.35
CA TRP A 73 -5.41 4.76 -9.39
C TRP A 73 -5.91 3.84 -8.30
N GLY A 74 -5.97 4.40 -7.10
CA GLY A 74 -6.46 3.75 -5.91
C GLY A 74 -6.18 4.58 -4.67
N ALA A 75 -6.57 4.07 -3.52
CA ALA A 75 -6.38 4.79 -2.27
C ALA A 75 -6.07 3.83 -1.11
N GLY A 76 -5.53 4.39 -0.05
CA GLY A 76 -5.19 3.68 1.17
C GLY A 76 -4.84 4.63 2.29
N PHE A 77 -4.28 4.08 3.34
CA PHE A 77 -3.84 4.84 4.49
C PHE A 77 -2.42 4.44 4.88
N GLN A 78 -1.69 5.40 5.40
CA GLN A 78 -0.40 5.21 6.04
C GLN A 78 -0.43 5.87 7.41
N TYR A 79 0.06 5.17 8.40
CA TYR A 79 0.23 5.67 9.75
C TYR A 79 1.72 5.71 10.05
N ASP A 80 2.23 6.93 10.23
CA ASP A 80 3.62 7.19 10.60
C ASP A 80 3.69 7.32 12.12
N PHE A 81 4.54 6.51 12.73
CA PHE A 81 4.80 6.59 14.16
C PHE A 81 5.78 7.72 14.45
N GLU A 82 5.83 8.13 15.70
CA GLU A 82 6.76 9.17 16.15
C GLU A 82 8.18 8.94 15.63
N LYS A 83 8.77 10.03 15.12
CA LYS A 83 10.16 10.05 14.67
C LYS A 83 11.11 9.83 15.84
N SER A 84 11.98 8.83 15.75
CA SER A 84 13.01 8.56 16.74
C SER A 84 14.04 9.69 16.82
N LYS A 85 14.80 9.76 17.93
CA LYS A 85 15.92 10.72 18.11
C LYS A 85 16.96 10.64 16.98
N SER A 86 17.06 9.52 16.28
CA SER A 86 17.95 9.31 15.14
C SER A 86 17.26 9.54 13.80
N ASN A 87 16.12 10.21 13.77
CA ASN A 87 15.34 10.56 12.58
C ASN A 87 14.79 9.36 11.79
N TRP A 88 14.56 8.21 12.43
CA TRP A 88 13.83 7.11 11.84
C TRP A 88 12.34 7.25 12.12
N VAL A 89 11.53 7.11 11.08
CA VAL A 89 10.08 7.12 11.11
C VAL A 89 9.60 5.71 10.77
N PRO A 90 9.19 4.92 11.77
CA PRO A 90 8.48 3.68 11.50
C PRO A 90 7.11 3.98 10.90
N PHE A 91 6.58 3.11 10.04
CA PHE A 91 5.24 3.27 9.50
C PHE A 91 4.56 1.96 9.21
N ILE A 92 3.22 1.99 9.14
CA ILE A 92 2.40 0.93 8.56
C ILE A 92 1.51 1.52 7.48
N ALA A 93 1.18 0.73 6.46
CA ALA A 93 0.33 1.17 5.36
C ALA A 93 -0.50 0.03 4.78
N ALA A 94 -1.67 0.38 4.28
CA ALA A 94 -2.50 -0.53 3.49
C ALA A 94 -3.19 0.25 2.38
N SER A 95 -3.26 -0.33 1.17
CA SER A 95 -3.85 0.33 0.03
C SER A 95 -4.36 -0.67 -1.01
N GLY A 96 -5.36 -0.23 -1.79
CA GLY A 96 -5.85 -0.90 -2.97
C GLY A 96 -5.68 -0.02 -4.20
N PHE A 97 -5.39 -0.62 -5.35
CA PHE A 97 -5.16 0.11 -6.60
C PHE A 97 -5.42 -0.77 -7.83
N SER A 98 -5.60 -0.13 -8.98
CA SER A 98 -5.61 -0.81 -10.28
C SER A 98 -4.18 -1.04 -10.75
N ASP A 99 -3.77 -2.28 -10.99
CA ASP A 99 -2.40 -2.62 -11.37
C ASP A 99 -2.11 -2.37 -12.87
N SER A 100 -0.91 -2.74 -13.30
CA SER A 100 -0.45 -2.57 -14.69
C SER A 100 -1.27 -3.34 -15.74
N ASN A 101 -2.05 -4.32 -15.31
CA ASN A 101 -2.97 -5.11 -16.14
C ASN A 101 -4.44 -4.72 -15.94
N LYS A 102 -4.69 -3.60 -15.23
CA LYS A 102 -6.02 -3.08 -14.84
C LYS A 102 -6.80 -3.99 -13.88
N ASN A 103 -6.14 -4.93 -13.22
CA ASN A 103 -6.73 -5.74 -12.18
C ASN A 103 -6.66 -5.03 -10.82
N SER A 104 -7.60 -5.36 -9.94
CA SER A 104 -7.54 -4.89 -8.55
C SER A 104 -6.40 -5.59 -7.81
N SER A 105 -5.55 -4.80 -7.17
CA SER A 105 -4.44 -5.26 -6.36
C SER A 105 -4.47 -4.57 -5.00
N TYR A 106 -4.03 -5.27 -3.97
CA TYR A 106 -4.06 -4.79 -2.59
C TYR A 106 -2.75 -5.11 -1.90
N TYR A 107 -2.29 -4.21 -1.05
CA TYR A 107 -1.16 -4.49 -0.17
C TYR A 107 -1.41 -4.00 1.24
N ALA A 108 -0.74 -4.64 2.19
CA ALA A 108 -0.56 -4.16 3.55
C ALA A 108 0.87 -4.44 3.99
N GLY A 109 1.45 -3.52 4.74
CA GLY A 109 2.84 -3.65 5.17
C GLY A 109 3.26 -2.54 6.10
N GLY A 110 4.56 -2.45 6.32
CA GLY A 110 5.17 -1.41 7.11
C GLY A 110 6.68 -1.33 6.86
N GLY A 111 7.31 -0.36 7.45
CA GLY A 111 8.73 -0.15 7.23
C GLY A 111 9.31 0.95 8.09
N TRP A 112 10.48 1.39 7.68
CA TRP A 112 11.22 2.47 8.35
C TRP A 112 11.80 3.39 7.30
N LEU A 113 11.57 4.68 7.47
CA LEU A 113 12.15 5.74 6.66
C LEU A 113 13.09 6.57 7.52
N LYS A 114 14.30 6.81 7.06
CA LYS A 114 15.23 7.77 7.61
C LYS A 114 14.90 9.14 7.05
N ARG A 115 14.55 10.09 7.90
CA ARG A 115 14.26 11.47 7.52
C ARG A 115 15.55 12.30 7.44
N PHE A 116 15.66 13.04 6.36
CA PHE A 116 16.69 14.01 6.09
C PHE A 116 16.01 15.37 6.05
N ASP A 117 16.02 16.06 7.20
CA ASP A 117 15.52 17.42 7.33
C ASP A 117 16.46 18.37 6.56
N SER A 118 15.93 19.40 5.96
CA SER A 118 16.70 20.42 5.21
C SER A 118 17.46 19.88 3.98
N PHE A 119 16.94 18.83 3.33
CA PHE A 119 17.53 18.27 2.12
C PHE A 119 17.53 19.26 0.94
N LEU A 120 16.54 20.12 0.88
CA LEU A 120 16.47 21.27 -0.01
C LEU A 120 16.66 22.52 0.84
N SER A 121 17.19 23.59 0.27
CA SER A 121 17.45 24.87 0.98
C SER A 121 16.22 25.47 1.70
N ASP A 122 15.08 24.83 1.59
CA ASP A 122 13.83 25.15 2.26
C ASP A 122 13.64 24.24 3.48
N ALA A 123 13.63 24.83 4.68
CA ALA A 123 13.46 24.13 5.96
C ALA A 123 12.08 23.45 6.11
N SER A 124 11.11 23.78 5.23
CA SER A 124 9.77 23.17 5.22
C SER A 124 9.71 21.83 4.46
N LEU A 125 10.77 21.47 3.74
CA LEU A 125 10.84 20.24 2.94
C LEU A 125 11.79 19.21 3.58
N HIS A 126 11.39 17.94 3.49
CA HIS A 126 12.21 16.81 3.89
C HIS A 126 12.27 15.76 2.79
N ALA A 127 13.30 14.96 2.81
CA ALA A 127 13.41 13.73 2.03
C ALA A 127 13.54 12.54 2.99
N ASP A 128 12.83 11.48 2.71
CA ASP A 128 12.90 10.26 3.50
C ASP A 128 13.38 9.11 2.59
N ALA A 129 14.22 8.21 3.11
CA ALA A 129 14.68 7.03 2.41
C ALA A 129 14.73 5.83 3.35
N GLY A 130 14.34 4.66 2.85
CA GLY A 130 14.34 3.46 3.66
C GLY A 130 13.77 2.24 2.95
N VAL A 131 13.08 1.41 3.70
CA VAL A 131 12.55 0.12 3.20
C VAL A 131 11.11 -0.08 3.65
N VAL A 132 10.34 -0.77 2.80
CA VAL A 132 9.00 -1.28 3.11
C VAL A 132 9.01 -2.81 2.98
N VAL A 133 8.42 -3.48 3.97
CA VAL A 133 8.09 -4.90 3.95
C VAL A 133 6.58 -5.00 3.79
N PHE A 134 6.08 -5.81 2.88
CA PHE A 134 4.65 -5.90 2.58
C PHE A 134 4.21 -7.31 2.26
N ALA A 135 2.92 -7.55 2.44
CA ALA A 135 2.17 -8.62 1.82
C ALA A 135 1.26 -8.02 0.74
N MET A 136 1.22 -8.61 -0.45
CA MET A 136 0.46 -8.12 -1.59
C MET A 136 -0.37 -9.23 -2.22
N TRP A 137 -1.55 -8.87 -2.71
CA TRP A 137 -2.42 -9.68 -3.56
C TRP A 137 -2.49 -9.08 -4.94
N ARG A 138 -2.12 -9.89 -5.94
CA ARG A 138 -2.26 -9.56 -7.36
C ARG A 138 -2.77 -10.78 -8.11
N GLN A 139 -3.79 -10.59 -8.94
CA GLN A 139 -4.45 -11.67 -9.63
C GLN A 139 -3.50 -12.50 -10.50
N GLU A 140 -2.59 -11.86 -11.21
CA GLU A 140 -1.68 -12.49 -12.17
C GLU A 140 -0.31 -12.86 -11.58
N PHE A 141 -0.09 -12.57 -10.30
CA PHE A 141 1.15 -12.89 -9.62
C PHE A 141 0.93 -13.98 -8.58
N ASN A 142 1.89 -14.89 -8.41
CA ASN A 142 1.83 -15.99 -7.44
C ASN A 142 0.53 -16.83 -7.54
N ARG A 143 -0.04 -16.97 -8.75
CA ARG A 143 -1.32 -17.68 -9.01
C ARG A 143 -2.49 -17.08 -8.21
N GLY A 144 -2.53 -15.77 -8.05
CA GLY A 144 -3.55 -15.07 -7.26
C GLY A 144 -3.43 -15.26 -5.74
N LYS A 145 -2.36 -15.88 -5.26
CA LYS A 145 -2.10 -16.02 -3.82
C LYS A 145 -1.30 -14.84 -3.28
N PRO A 146 -1.43 -14.52 -1.98
CA PRO A 146 -0.60 -13.50 -1.37
C PRO A 146 0.87 -13.84 -1.50
N PHE A 147 1.69 -12.80 -1.61
CA PHE A 147 3.14 -12.91 -1.55
C PHE A 147 3.71 -11.76 -0.72
N ALA A 148 4.86 -12.00 -0.12
CA ALA A 148 5.59 -10.98 0.63
C ALA A 148 6.75 -10.44 -0.20
N GLY A 149 7.16 -9.21 0.10
CA GLY A 149 8.30 -8.57 -0.52
C GLY A 149 8.91 -7.50 0.36
N VAL A 150 10.12 -7.09 -0.03
CA VAL A 150 10.85 -5.97 0.56
C VAL A 150 11.31 -5.07 -0.57
N LEU A 151 11.05 -3.78 -0.48
CA LEU A 151 11.39 -2.80 -1.51
C LEU A 151 12.03 -1.56 -0.89
N PRO A 152 12.93 -0.88 -1.59
CA PRO A 152 13.36 0.46 -1.24
C PRO A 152 12.20 1.43 -1.40
N ALA A 153 12.06 2.34 -0.45
CA ALA A 153 11.02 3.36 -0.41
C ALA A 153 11.64 4.72 -0.15
N PHE A 154 11.12 5.72 -0.84
CA PHE A 154 11.53 7.11 -0.74
C PHE A 154 10.29 7.98 -0.56
N SER A 155 10.45 9.11 0.11
CA SER A 155 9.41 10.13 0.19
C SER A 155 10.05 11.52 0.11
N VAL A 156 9.38 12.45 -0.58
CA VAL A 156 9.84 13.85 -0.66
C VAL A 156 8.62 14.75 -0.53
N GLY A 157 8.71 15.77 0.30
CA GLY A 157 7.64 16.74 0.46
C GLY A 157 7.74 17.56 1.74
N GLY A 158 6.64 18.20 2.07
CA GLY A 158 6.46 18.96 3.31
C GLY A 158 5.61 18.20 4.32
N GLU A 159 5.28 18.87 5.43
CA GLU A 159 4.52 18.27 6.52
C GLU A 159 3.12 17.79 6.12
N ARG A 160 2.44 18.48 5.21
CA ARG A 160 1.06 18.15 4.83
C ARG A 160 0.93 17.29 3.59
N VAL A 161 1.88 17.43 2.67
CA VAL A 161 1.85 16.78 1.36
C VAL A 161 3.23 16.28 1.01
N SER A 162 3.33 14.99 0.69
CA SER A 162 4.56 14.39 0.17
C SER A 162 4.25 13.37 -0.92
N VAL A 163 5.27 13.02 -1.70
CA VAL A 163 5.22 12.00 -2.74
C VAL A 163 6.08 10.83 -2.30
N ASN A 164 5.45 9.67 -2.16
CA ASN A 164 6.15 8.42 -1.95
C ASN A 164 6.55 7.84 -3.31
N VAL A 165 7.76 7.32 -3.39
CA VAL A 165 8.30 6.62 -4.57
C VAL A 165 8.86 5.28 -4.13
N THR A 166 8.35 4.21 -4.72
CA THR A 166 8.84 2.85 -4.47
C THR A 166 9.47 2.32 -5.76
N TYR A 167 10.70 1.83 -5.66
CA TYR A 167 11.35 1.16 -6.77
C TYR A 167 11.12 -0.35 -6.68
N ILE A 168 10.50 -0.92 -7.70
CA ILE A 168 10.25 -2.36 -7.85
C ILE A 168 11.29 -2.90 -8.84
N PRO A 169 12.29 -3.65 -8.38
CA PRO A 169 13.31 -4.20 -9.25
C PRO A 169 12.76 -5.34 -10.13
N ARG A 170 13.48 -5.67 -11.17
CA ARG A 170 13.22 -6.86 -11.97
C ARG A 170 13.64 -8.10 -11.16
N VAL A 171 12.66 -8.82 -10.58
CA VAL A 171 12.89 -10.06 -9.83
C VAL A 171 12.62 -11.31 -10.66
N ASP A 172 12.02 -11.18 -11.84
CA ASP A 172 11.76 -12.24 -12.82
C ASP A 172 12.10 -11.72 -14.22
N PRO A 173 12.66 -12.55 -15.13
CA PRO A 173 13.00 -12.13 -16.52
C PRO A 173 11.82 -11.56 -17.32
N LYS A 174 10.57 -11.91 -16.94
CA LYS A 174 9.34 -11.41 -17.57
C LYS A 174 8.88 -10.07 -17.00
N MET A 175 9.41 -9.65 -15.86
CA MET A 175 9.07 -8.36 -15.24
C MET A 175 9.96 -7.24 -15.80
N VAL A 176 9.46 -6.03 -15.73
CA VAL A 176 10.22 -4.80 -15.99
C VAL A 176 10.35 -4.01 -14.68
N PRO A 177 11.45 -3.27 -14.47
CA PRO A 177 11.59 -2.42 -13.30
C PRO A 177 10.54 -1.30 -13.34
N ILE A 178 10.00 -0.94 -12.17
CA ILE A 178 8.90 0.03 -12.04
C ILE A 178 9.26 1.06 -10.98
N LEU A 179 8.99 2.33 -11.28
CA LEU A 179 8.86 3.38 -10.27
C LEU A 179 7.37 3.60 -10.00
N PHE A 180 6.95 3.37 -8.77
CA PHE A 180 5.57 3.53 -8.34
C PHE A 180 5.43 4.77 -7.47
N PHE A 181 4.54 5.67 -7.86
CA PHE A 181 4.32 6.97 -7.22
C PHE A 181 2.99 7.00 -6.48
N GLN A 182 3.03 7.55 -5.27
CA GLN A 182 1.86 7.75 -4.44
C GLN A 182 1.90 9.15 -3.83
N LEU A 183 0.78 9.84 -3.83
CA LEU A 183 0.61 11.08 -3.08
C LEU A 183 0.23 10.71 -1.64
N LYS A 184 0.94 11.27 -0.67
CA LYS A 184 0.69 11.13 0.77
C LYS A 184 0.17 12.46 1.31
N LEU A 185 -1.03 12.47 1.87
CA LEU A 185 -1.72 13.64 2.40
C LEU A 185 -1.98 13.45 3.88
N LYS A 186 -1.43 14.32 4.71
CA LYS A 186 -1.64 14.29 6.16
C LYS A 186 -3.09 14.63 6.49
N LEU A 187 -3.76 13.77 7.23
CA LEU A 187 -5.14 13.94 7.69
C LEU A 187 -5.20 14.49 9.10
N SER A 188 -4.40 13.95 10.02
CA SER A 188 -4.40 14.31 11.42
C SER A 188 -3.07 13.98 12.10
N ASP A 189 -2.83 14.70 13.20
CA ASP A 189 -1.85 14.38 14.23
C ASP A 189 -2.58 13.78 15.44
N PHE A 190 -1.93 12.85 16.16
CA PHE A 190 -2.49 12.20 17.36
C PHE A 190 -1.57 12.42 18.56
#